data_4adf7960af4faabd0029061ccf6da4b3
#
_entry.id   4adf7960af4faabd0029061ccf6da4b3
#
_cell.length_a   1.000
_cell.length_b   1.000
_cell.length_c   1.000
_cell.angle_alpha   90.00
_cell.angle_beta   90.00
_cell.angle_gamma   90.00
#
_symmetry.space_group_name_H-M   'P 1'
#
loop_
_entity.id
_entity.type
_entity.pdbx_description
1 polymer ?
#
loop_
_entity_poly.entity_id
_entity_poly.type
_entity_poly.pdbx_seq_one_letter_code
_entity_poly.pdbx_strand_id
1 'polypeptide(L)'
;MKNLLFILISLSINSLSYSQLNANLLFQWEDSNLVGSSMYDNTYNECWGFKVNETEIAVIGSTAGTHFFDVTDPQNSIEVAFVAGAYTGTGVIHRDYHDYNGYLYAVCDEGNTSTLQIIDISDLPNSITTIYDSDSLFQKAHNIFIDTATAKLYACAVKHVNPTSFTAMDVYSLSNPTLPNLIYTYNEVGHVHDAYVRNDTAYLNCGNDGFRIMDFHYLDLPGAMAPIELTSLTSYPDAGYNHSGWLSDDGTIYVMLDENHGYDVKILDVDDFNNITVVSTFNSGTNSQCMAHNGIIKGDLLYLSYYHDGLRIFDISDPSTPIQVSYYDTYAPASYSSYKGAWGVYPYLPSGNIIVSDMQTGLYILDCSLPINSVDNIKISSSLSPNPASDYFKVRTDAYKIEIYDISGRKVLDKNILLENNIYRDNISDGLYIYRLLNKENNELENGKIIFE
;
A
#
# COMPACT_ATOMS: atom_id res chain seq x y z
N MET A 1 13.34 -6.90 70.79
CA MET A 1 13.10 -5.99 69.65
C MET A 1 13.60 -6.70 68.41
N LYS A 2 12.69 -7.17 67.51
CA LYS A 2 13.04 -7.82 66.24
C LYS A 2 12.98 -6.77 65.20
N ASN A 3 14.09 -6.42 64.53
CA ASN A 3 14.15 -5.54 63.41
C ASN A 3 13.66 -6.29 62.17
N LEU A 4 12.54 -5.86 61.63
CA LEU A 4 12.01 -6.34 60.36
C LEU A 4 12.69 -5.50 59.25
N LEU A 5 13.53 -6.15 58.44
CA LEU A 5 14.16 -5.56 57.26
C LEU A 5 13.17 -5.67 56.08
N PHE A 6 12.58 -4.54 55.65
CA PHE A 6 11.81 -4.47 54.42
C PHE A 6 12.78 -4.36 53.23
N ILE A 7 12.86 -5.40 52.41
CA ILE A 7 13.53 -5.35 51.11
C ILE A 7 12.50 -4.83 50.11
N LEU A 8 12.65 -3.58 49.65
CA LEU A 8 11.95 -3.06 48.50
C LEU A 8 12.59 -3.67 47.26
N ILE A 9 11.90 -4.58 46.56
CA ILE A 9 12.23 -5.03 45.23
C ILE A 9 11.61 -4.00 44.27
N SER A 10 12.44 -3.11 43.73
CA SER A 10 12.02 -2.27 42.60
C SER A 10 12.00 -3.14 41.34
N LEU A 11 10.81 -3.52 40.88
CA LEU A 11 10.64 -3.99 39.48
C LEU A 11 10.89 -2.79 38.57
N SER A 12 12.02 -2.76 37.91
CA SER A 12 12.23 -1.92 36.76
C SER A 12 11.45 -2.54 35.58
N ILE A 13 10.29 -1.99 35.28
CA ILE A 13 9.60 -2.23 34.02
C ILE A 13 10.45 -1.53 32.97
N ASN A 14 11.26 -2.28 32.20
CA ASN A 14 11.86 -1.76 30.97
C ASN A 14 10.72 -1.62 29.95
N SER A 15 10.12 -0.44 29.87
CA SER A 15 9.31 -0.08 28.73
C SER A 15 10.27 0.09 27.55
N LEU A 16 10.16 -0.78 26.53
CA LEU A 16 10.76 -0.54 25.22
C LEU A 16 10.16 0.78 24.71
N SER A 17 11.01 1.77 24.55
CA SER A 17 10.62 3.05 23.95
C SER A 17 10.96 2.98 22.48
N TYR A 18 9.96 2.84 21.62
CA TYR A 18 10.12 2.93 20.18
C TYR A 18 10.29 4.39 19.78
N SER A 19 11.18 4.64 18.81
CA SER A 19 11.34 5.97 18.23
C SER A 19 10.20 6.24 17.25
N GLN A 20 9.67 7.46 17.26
CA GLN A 20 8.54 7.85 16.38
C GLN A 20 8.58 9.34 16.04
N LEU A 21 8.00 9.66 14.88
CA LEU A 21 7.74 11.02 14.41
C LEU A 21 6.37 11.05 13.75
N ASN A 22 5.47 11.93 14.20
CA ASN A 22 4.13 12.09 13.63
C ASN A 22 3.36 10.76 13.44
N ALA A 23 3.58 9.81 14.35
CA ALA A 23 2.96 8.51 14.36
C ALA A 23 2.58 8.12 15.79
N ASN A 24 1.34 7.68 15.99
CA ASN A 24 0.82 7.25 17.28
C ASN A 24 0.40 5.80 17.20
N LEU A 25 0.84 4.99 18.15
CA LEU A 25 0.35 3.63 18.29
C LEU A 25 -1.08 3.65 18.84
N LEU A 26 -2.01 3.06 18.10
CA LEU A 26 -3.40 2.88 18.52
C LEU A 26 -3.64 1.47 19.06
N PHE A 27 -3.03 0.47 18.41
CA PHE A 27 -3.16 -0.94 18.80
C PHE A 27 -1.93 -1.73 18.38
N GLN A 28 -1.56 -2.72 19.19
CA GLN A 28 -0.58 -3.75 18.87
C GLN A 28 -1.10 -5.10 19.31
N TRP A 29 -0.88 -6.12 18.49
CA TRP A 29 -1.19 -7.50 18.84
C TRP A 29 -0.04 -8.43 18.49
N GLU A 30 0.28 -9.30 19.40
CA GLU A 30 1.15 -10.47 19.22
C GLU A 30 0.59 -11.67 19.98
N ASP A 31 0.81 -12.88 19.49
CA ASP A 31 0.50 -14.13 20.20
C ASP A 31 1.78 -14.89 20.54
N SER A 32 2.15 -14.85 21.80
CA SER A 32 3.34 -15.54 22.32
C SER A 32 3.27 -17.08 22.29
N ASN A 33 2.13 -17.67 21.94
CA ASN A 33 1.98 -19.12 21.75
C ASN A 33 2.38 -19.55 20.33
N LEU A 34 2.46 -18.65 19.39
CA LEU A 34 2.91 -18.93 18.05
C LEU A 34 4.43 -19.13 18.03
N VAL A 35 4.88 -20.00 17.13
CA VAL A 35 6.30 -20.34 17.01
C VAL A 35 6.86 -19.71 15.75
N GLY A 36 7.94 -18.96 15.86
CA GLY A 36 8.62 -18.32 14.76
C GLY A 36 9.23 -19.33 13.78
N SER A 37 9.50 -18.90 12.56
CA SER A 37 10.13 -19.71 11.54
C SER A 37 11.56 -20.11 11.94
N SER A 38 11.99 -21.27 11.49
CA SER A 38 13.34 -21.76 11.78
C SER A 38 14.44 -21.00 11.04
N MET A 39 14.10 -20.24 9.99
CA MET A 39 15.06 -19.51 9.16
C MET A 39 15.30 -18.08 9.65
N TYR A 40 14.24 -17.32 9.91
CA TYR A 40 14.33 -15.90 10.23
C TYR A 40 13.74 -15.54 11.59
N ASP A 41 13.21 -16.54 12.33
CA ASP A 41 12.53 -16.33 13.60
C ASP A 41 11.33 -15.37 13.46
N ASN A 42 10.73 -15.32 12.26
CA ASN A 42 9.52 -14.57 12.03
C ASN A 42 8.30 -15.39 12.43
N THR A 43 7.46 -14.81 13.28
CA THR A 43 6.16 -15.38 13.65
C THR A 43 5.06 -14.90 12.69
N TYR A 44 5.24 -13.68 12.16
CA TYR A 44 4.28 -13.00 11.30
C TYR A 44 4.90 -12.67 9.95
N ASN A 45 4.05 -12.32 9.00
CA ASN A 45 4.44 -11.97 7.64
C ASN A 45 3.50 -10.89 7.09
N GLU A 46 2.97 -11.01 5.85
CA GLU A 46 2.24 -9.93 5.18
C GLU A 46 0.98 -9.51 5.93
N CYS A 47 0.58 -8.26 5.72
CA CYS A 47 -0.68 -7.70 6.17
C CYS A 47 -1.51 -7.17 4.99
N TRP A 48 -2.81 -7.10 5.21
CA TRP A 48 -3.77 -6.52 4.27
C TRP A 48 -4.87 -5.79 5.03
N GLY A 49 -5.71 -5.03 4.32
CA GLY A 49 -6.83 -4.36 4.94
C GLY A 49 -7.96 -4.12 3.95
N PHE A 50 -9.18 -4.08 4.46
CA PHE A 50 -10.37 -3.75 3.68
C PHE A 50 -11.47 -3.24 4.59
N LYS A 51 -12.52 -2.68 3.99
CA LYS A 51 -13.78 -2.38 4.67
C LYS A 51 -14.86 -3.32 4.18
N VAL A 52 -15.57 -3.96 5.11
CA VAL A 52 -16.78 -4.72 4.83
C VAL A 52 -17.95 -4.14 5.63
N ASN A 53 -19.03 -3.76 4.96
CA ASN A 53 -20.12 -2.98 5.55
C ASN A 53 -19.57 -1.71 6.23
N GLU A 54 -19.80 -1.55 7.55
CA GLU A 54 -19.26 -0.42 8.32
C GLU A 54 -17.98 -0.78 9.11
N THR A 55 -17.47 -2.01 8.96
CA THR A 55 -16.34 -2.52 9.73
C THR A 55 -15.05 -2.45 8.93
N GLU A 56 -14.02 -1.83 9.51
CA GLU A 56 -12.65 -1.86 8.98
C GLU A 56 -11.93 -3.09 9.52
N ILE A 57 -11.37 -3.88 8.64
CA ILE A 57 -10.69 -5.13 8.96
C ILE A 57 -9.20 -5.01 8.63
N ALA A 58 -8.37 -5.35 9.61
CA ALA A 58 -6.96 -5.63 9.41
C ALA A 58 -6.72 -7.14 9.34
N VAL A 59 -5.91 -7.56 8.38
CA VAL A 59 -5.47 -8.93 8.18
C VAL A 59 -3.98 -9.01 8.45
N ILE A 60 -3.54 -10.07 9.14
CA ILE A 60 -2.13 -10.39 9.30
C ILE A 60 -1.91 -11.89 9.17
N GLY A 61 -0.86 -12.26 8.43
CA GLY A 61 -0.41 -13.63 8.34
C GLY A 61 0.52 -14.03 9.48
N SER A 62 0.46 -15.30 9.83
CA SER A 62 1.36 -15.91 10.79
C SER A 62 1.84 -17.29 10.35
N THR A 63 2.76 -17.89 11.11
CA THR A 63 3.16 -19.30 10.91
C THR A 63 2.01 -20.28 11.08
N ALA A 64 0.90 -19.87 11.68
CA ALA A 64 -0.30 -20.71 11.87
C ALA A 64 -1.38 -20.48 10.81
N GLY A 65 -1.49 -19.28 10.24
CA GLY A 65 -2.56 -18.96 9.28
C GLY A 65 -2.82 -17.47 9.17
N THR A 66 -4.05 -17.12 8.89
CA THR A 66 -4.53 -15.76 8.63
C THR A 66 -5.43 -15.29 9.77
N HIS A 67 -5.11 -14.17 10.38
CA HIS A 67 -5.84 -13.53 11.48
C HIS A 67 -6.58 -12.30 10.96
N PHE A 68 -7.81 -12.08 11.45
CA PHE A 68 -8.67 -10.96 11.06
C PHE A 68 -9.06 -10.16 12.30
N PHE A 69 -8.85 -8.86 12.26
CA PHE A 69 -9.13 -7.95 13.37
C PHE A 69 -10.15 -6.90 12.95
N ASP A 70 -11.19 -6.69 13.76
CA ASP A 70 -12.01 -5.48 13.68
C ASP A 70 -11.19 -4.32 14.28
N VAL A 71 -10.86 -3.36 13.44
CA VAL A 71 -10.08 -2.18 13.79
C VAL A 71 -10.87 -0.87 13.62
N THR A 72 -12.20 -0.96 13.54
CA THR A 72 -13.12 0.18 13.41
C THR A 72 -12.97 1.16 14.57
N ASP A 73 -12.86 0.64 15.80
CA ASP A 73 -12.39 1.40 16.96
C ASP A 73 -10.97 0.90 17.29
N PRO A 74 -9.93 1.55 16.75
CA PRO A 74 -8.60 0.98 16.77
C PRO A 74 -8.02 0.79 18.17
N GLN A 75 -8.46 1.57 19.18
CA GLN A 75 -8.02 1.40 20.57
C GLN A 75 -8.65 0.19 21.26
N ASN A 76 -9.75 -0.32 20.70
CA ASN A 76 -10.48 -1.50 21.18
C ASN A 76 -10.51 -2.61 20.12
N SER A 77 -9.47 -2.70 19.28
CA SER A 77 -9.37 -3.74 18.24
C SER A 77 -9.43 -5.14 18.82
N ILE A 78 -10.14 -6.02 18.15
CA ILE A 78 -10.32 -7.42 18.56
C ILE A 78 -10.13 -8.37 17.40
N GLU A 79 -9.55 -9.54 17.64
CA GLU A 79 -9.54 -10.63 16.67
C GLU A 79 -10.97 -11.18 16.51
N VAL A 80 -11.51 -11.12 15.29
CA VAL A 80 -12.88 -11.55 14.98
C VAL A 80 -12.92 -12.89 14.26
N ALA A 81 -11.82 -13.29 13.62
CA ALA A 81 -11.73 -14.56 12.92
C ALA A 81 -10.28 -15.02 12.75
N PHE A 82 -10.11 -16.33 12.59
CA PHE A 82 -8.86 -16.97 12.24
C PHE A 82 -9.11 -18.10 11.23
N VAL A 83 -8.26 -18.17 10.19
CA VAL A 83 -8.25 -19.28 9.22
C VAL A 83 -6.89 -19.95 9.26
N ALA A 84 -6.86 -21.22 9.62
CA ALA A 84 -5.62 -22.00 9.61
C ALA A 84 -5.06 -22.10 8.19
N GLY A 85 -3.75 -21.93 8.04
CA GLY A 85 -3.09 -22.20 6.77
C GLY A 85 -3.05 -23.72 6.47
N ALA A 86 -3.11 -24.11 5.21
CA ALA A 86 -2.97 -25.51 4.80
C ALA A 86 -1.56 -26.06 5.12
N TYR A 87 -0.55 -25.19 5.16
CA TYR A 87 0.77 -25.45 5.71
C TYR A 87 1.06 -24.52 6.87
N THR A 88 1.56 -25.04 8.01
CA THR A 88 1.74 -24.30 9.25
C THR A 88 3.05 -24.68 9.94
N GLY A 89 3.47 -23.87 10.92
CA GLY A 89 4.59 -24.12 11.81
C GLY A 89 5.90 -23.50 11.34
N THR A 90 7.01 -23.97 11.90
CA THR A 90 8.34 -23.36 11.77
C THR A 90 8.93 -23.31 10.36
N GLY A 91 8.28 -23.92 9.39
CA GLY A 91 8.67 -23.84 7.99
C GLY A 91 8.02 -22.70 7.22
N VAL A 92 7.04 -21.99 7.79
CA VAL A 92 6.35 -20.86 7.13
C VAL A 92 7.15 -19.60 7.32
N ILE A 93 7.41 -18.89 6.22
CA ILE A 93 8.04 -17.58 6.20
C ILE A 93 7.07 -16.57 5.58
N HIS A 94 6.48 -16.91 4.40
CA HIS A 94 5.70 -16.02 3.58
C HIS A 94 4.22 -16.44 3.54
N ARG A 95 3.34 -15.45 3.68
CA ARG A 95 1.95 -15.49 3.21
C ARG A 95 1.69 -14.17 2.52
N ASP A 96 0.77 -14.19 1.55
CA ASP A 96 0.36 -12.99 0.88
C ASP A 96 -1.14 -12.97 0.62
N TYR A 97 -1.71 -11.77 0.48
CA TYR A 97 -3.15 -11.52 0.50
C TYR A 97 -3.57 -10.47 -0.50
N HIS A 98 -4.73 -10.69 -1.10
CA HIS A 98 -5.46 -9.64 -1.82
C HIS A 98 -6.96 -9.91 -1.74
N ASP A 99 -7.80 -8.87 -1.61
CA ASP A 99 -9.25 -9.03 -1.60
C ASP A 99 -9.87 -8.66 -2.96
N TYR A 100 -10.95 -9.34 -3.29
CA TYR A 100 -11.76 -9.04 -4.46
C TYR A 100 -13.20 -9.53 -4.29
N ASN A 101 -14.17 -8.64 -4.55
CA ASN A 101 -15.60 -8.95 -4.64
C ASN A 101 -16.16 -9.74 -3.44
N GLY A 102 -15.75 -9.37 -2.22
CA GLY A 102 -16.19 -10.01 -0.97
C GLY A 102 -15.43 -11.27 -0.58
N TYR A 103 -14.32 -11.55 -1.24
CA TYR A 103 -13.43 -12.69 -0.95
C TYR A 103 -12.01 -12.21 -0.68
N LEU A 104 -11.34 -12.84 0.28
CA LEU A 104 -9.89 -12.73 0.47
C LEU A 104 -9.23 -13.95 -0.14
N TYR A 105 -8.23 -13.72 -0.96
CA TYR A 105 -7.33 -14.75 -1.49
C TYR A 105 -6.08 -14.76 -0.65
N ALA A 106 -5.64 -15.97 -0.25
CA ALA A 106 -4.45 -16.16 0.58
C ALA A 106 -3.56 -17.25 -0.01
N VAL A 107 -2.27 -17.00 -0.04
CA VAL A 107 -1.24 -17.92 -0.51
C VAL A 107 -0.14 -18.11 0.52
N CYS A 108 0.68 -19.15 0.31
CA CYS A 108 1.88 -19.43 1.08
C CYS A 108 2.94 -19.98 0.14
N ASP A 109 4.20 -19.53 0.31
CA ASP A 109 5.30 -19.96 -0.56
C ASP A 109 6.02 -21.22 -0.07
N GLU A 110 5.77 -21.70 1.14
CA GLU A 110 6.45 -22.84 1.72
C GLU A 110 5.56 -24.07 1.84
N GLY A 111 6.22 -25.18 2.15
CA GLY A 111 5.57 -26.47 2.46
C GLY A 111 5.17 -27.28 1.23
N ASN A 112 4.70 -28.50 1.49
CA ASN A 112 4.21 -29.42 0.45
C ASN A 112 2.70 -29.64 0.53
N THR A 113 2.02 -28.96 1.46
CA THR A 113 0.57 -29.01 1.66
C THR A 113 -0.06 -27.64 1.51
N SER A 114 0.71 -26.62 1.10
CA SER A 114 0.17 -25.28 0.81
C SER A 114 -0.84 -25.32 -0.33
N THR A 115 -1.75 -24.38 -0.30
CA THR A 115 -2.88 -24.26 -1.23
C THR A 115 -3.15 -22.79 -1.51
N LEU A 116 -3.89 -22.50 -2.57
CA LEU A 116 -4.67 -21.27 -2.64
C LEU A 116 -5.87 -21.42 -1.71
N GLN A 117 -6.08 -20.45 -0.81
CA GLN A 117 -7.31 -20.33 -0.02
C GLN A 117 -8.14 -19.15 -0.54
N ILE A 118 -9.46 -19.34 -0.74
CA ILE A 118 -10.42 -18.27 -1.02
C ILE A 118 -11.42 -18.26 0.11
N ILE A 119 -11.50 -17.13 0.79
CA ILE A 119 -12.20 -16.97 2.04
C ILE A 119 -13.31 -15.95 1.82
N ASP A 120 -14.58 -16.33 2.06
CA ASP A 120 -15.72 -15.41 2.04
C ASP A 120 -15.64 -14.50 3.29
N ILE A 121 -15.45 -13.22 3.06
CA ILE A 121 -15.32 -12.19 4.08
C ILE A 121 -16.55 -11.29 4.19
N SER A 122 -17.60 -11.57 3.43
CA SER A 122 -18.77 -10.68 3.26
C SER A 122 -19.60 -10.49 4.54
N ASP A 123 -19.54 -11.45 5.48
CA ASP A 123 -20.28 -11.39 6.75
C ASP A 123 -19.42 -10.96 7.95
N LEU A 124 -18.15 -10.57 7.72
CA LEU A 124 -17.34 -10.04 8.81
C LEU A 124 -17.99 -8.77 9.43
N PRO A 125 -17.90 -8.58 10.74
CA PRO A 125 -17.13 -9.36 11.73
C PRO A 125 -17.86 -10.57 12.33
N ASN A 126 -19.07 -10.96 11.83
CA ASN A 126 -19.89 -11.99 12.46
C ASN A 126 -19.41 -13.41 12.16
N SER A 127 -19.05 -13.69 10.91
CA SER A 127 -18.59 -15.01 10.48
C SER A 127 -17.69 -14.95 9.25
N ILE A 128 -16.96 -16.04 9.01
CA ILE A 128 -16.05 -16.23 7.89
C ILE A 128 -16.13 -17.66 7.40
N THR A 129 -15.98 -17.90 6.10
CA THR A 129 -16.03 -19.24 5.52
C THR A 129 -14.96 -19.42 4.45
N THR A 130 -14.09 -20.41 4.60
CA THR A 130 -13.18 -20.83 3.53
C THR A 130 -13.99 -21.63 2.50
N ILE A 131 -14.15 -21.08 1.30
CA ILE A 131 -14.94 -21.70 0.22
C ILE A 131 -14.07 -22.46 -0.78
N TYR A 132 -12.79 -22.18 -0.83
CA TYR A 132 -11.81 -22.91 -1.62
C TYR A 132 -10.52 -23.07 -0.80
N ASP A 133 -10.00 -24.28 -0.74
CA ASP A 133 -8.73 -24.61 -0.10
C ASP A 133 -8.15 -25.85 -0.84
N SER A 134 -7.36 -25.60 -1.88
CA SER A 134 -6.89 -26.65 -2.77
C SER A 134 -5.62 -26.24 -3.52
N ASP A 135 -4.77 -27.24 -3.82
CA ASP A 135 -3.59 -27.14 -4.69
C ASP A 135 -3.90 -27.44 -6.16
N SER A 136 -5.17 -27.57 -6.53
CA SER A 136 -5.57 -27.96 -7.88
C SER A 136 -5.29 -26.89 -8.94
N LEU A 137 -5.27 -25.61 -8.57
CA LEU A 137 -4.82 -24.52 -9.43
C LEU A 137 -3.30 -24.36 -9.34
N PHE A 138 -2.80 -24.20 -8.15
CA PHE A 138 -1.38 -24.21 -7.81
C PHE A 138 -1.20 -24.54 -6.32
N GLN A 139 -0.03 -25.03 -5.97
CA GLN A 139 0.31 -25.37 -4.58
C GLN A 139 0.85 -24.15 -3.83
N LYS A 140 1.71 -23.38 -4.46
CA LYS A 140 2.41 -22.23 -3.87
C LYS A 140 2.40 -21.07 -4.83
N ALA A 141 2.34 -19.89 -4.28
CA ALA A 141 2.72 -18.64 -4.92
C ALA A 141 3.46 -17.78 -3.89
N HIS A 142 4.46 -17.02 -4.34
CA HIS A 142 5.20 -16.13 -3.47
C HIS A 142 4.39 -14.89 -3.13
N ASN A 143 3.80 -14.29 -4.16
CA ASN A 143 2.97 -13.09 -4.06
C ASN A 143 1.74 -13.21 -4.97
N ILE A 144 0.67 -12.46 -4.68
CA ILE A 144 -0.50 -12.35 -5.53
C ILE A 144 -0.93 -10.90 -5.66
N PHE A 145 -1.35 -10.51 -6.85
CA PHE A 145 -1.99 -9.21 -7.08
C PHE A 145 -3.30 -9.40 -7.84
N ILE A 146 -4.33 -8.65 -7.51
CA ILE A 146 -5.60 -8.67 -8.24
C ILE A 146 -5.86 -7.31 -8.88
N ASP A 147 -5.89 -7.28 -10.22
CA ASP A 147 -6.46 -6.15 -10.93
C ASP A 147 -7.99 -6.23 -10.83
N THR A 148 -8.52 -5.48 -9.89
CA THR A 148 -9.95 -5.47 -9.59
C THR A 148 -10.79 -4.90 -10.73
N ALA A 149 -10.20 -4.06 -11.58
CA ALA A 149 -10.89 -3.46 -12.72
C ALA A 149 -11.14 -4.46 -13.85
N THR A 150 -10.22 -5.40 -14.05
CA THR A 150 -10.29 -6.41 -15.13
C THR A 150 -10.60 -7.81 -14.62
N ALA A 151 -10.77 -7.97 -13.30
CA ALA A 151 -11.06 -9.24 -12.64
C ALA A 151 -10.01 -10.33 -12.98
N LYS A 152 -8.73 -10.01 -12.79
CA LYS A 152 -7.62 -10.94 -13.01
C LYS A 152 -6.73 -11.04 -11.78
N LEU A 153 -6.39 -12.27 -11.42
CA LEU A 153 -5.41 -12.61 -10.40
C LEU A 153 -4.06 -12.91 -11.07
N TYR A 154 -3.03 -12.25 -10.65
CA TYR A 154 -1.64 -12.47 -11.03
C TYR A 154 -0.93 -13.15 -9.86
N ALA A 155 -0.53 -14.39 -10.05
CA ALA A 155 0.18 -15.19 -9.03
C ALA A 155 1.65 -15.29 -9.43
N CYS A 156 2.53 -14.82 -8.55
CA CYS A 156 3.97 -14.71 -8.81
C CYS A 156 4.74 -15.90 -8.23
N ALA A 157 5.79 -16.35 -8.93
CA ALA A 157 6.67 -17.47 -8.53
C ALA A 157 5.88 -18.73 -8.14
N VAL A 158 5.12 -19.26 -9.10
CA VAL A 158 4.11 -20.30 -8.84
C VAL A 158 4.72 -21.69 -8.92
N LYS A 159 4.31 -22.58 -8.01
CA LYS A 159 4.57 -24.01 -8.06
C LYS A 159 3.28 -24.79 -8.25
N HIS A 160 3.23 -25.60 -9.29
CA HIS A 160 2.18 -26.61 -9.54
C HIS A 160 2.58 -28.01 -9.06
N VAL A 161 1.58 -28.87 -8.83
CA VAL A 161 1.79 -30.26 -8.38
C VAL A 161 1.62 -31.27 -9.52
N ASN A 162 0.61 -31.08 -10.39
CA ASN A 162 0.27 -32.03 -11.46
C ASN A 162 0.12 -31.33 -12.83
N PRO A 163 1.15 -31.40 -13.71
CA PRO A 163 2.51 -31.91 -13.44
C PRO A 163 3.28 -30.96 -12.53
N THR A 164 4.26 -31.46 -11.81
CA THR A 164 5.15 -30.58 -11.03
C THR A 164 5.91 -29.66 -11.97
N SER A 165 5.67 -28.36 -11.82
CA SER A 165 6.29 -27.31 -12.61
C SER A 165 6.40 -26.02 -11.79
N PHE A 166 7.31 -25.14 -12.24
CA PHE A 166 7.44 -23.78 -11.71
C PHE A 166 7.23 -22.81 -12.85
N THR A 167 6.47 -21.74 -12.59
CA THR A 167 6.22 -20.66 -13.52
C THR A 167 6.61 -19.35 -12.90
N ALA A 168 7.12 -18.41 -13.72
CA ALA A 168 7.51 -17.10 -13.22
C ALA A 168 6.28 -16.33 -12.72
N MET A 169 5.17 -16.40 -13.46
CA MET A 169 3.88 -15.85 -13.05
C MET A 169 2.74 -16.53 -13.84
N ASP A 170 1.61 -16.75 -13.18
CA ASP A 170 0.37 -17.19 -13.79
C ASP A 170 -0.72 -16.14 -13.68
N VAL A 171 -1.56 -16.02 -14.71
CA VAL A 171 -2.70 -15.12 -14.75
C VAL A 171 -4.00 -15.92 -14.77
N TYR A 172 -4.87 -15.64 -13.81
CA TYR A 172 -6.17 -16.30 -13.69
C TYR A 172 -7.31 -15.29 -13.89
N SER A 173 -8.31 -15.66 -14.67
CA SER A 173 -9.59 -14.92 -14.75
C SER A 173 -10.39 -15.14 -13.47
N LEU A 174 -10.86 -14.06 -12.86
CA LEU A 174 -11.78 -14.02 -11.73
C LEU A 174 -13.22 -13.66 -12.16
N SER A 175 -13.60 -13.93 -13.41
CA SER A 175 -14.99 -13.79 -13.87
C SER A 175 -15.98 -14.58 -12.99
N ASN A 176 -15.52 -15.68 -12.39
CA ASN A 176 -16.12 -16.32 -11.24
C ASN A 176 -15.10 -16.25 -10.07
N PRO A 177 -15.31 -15.36 -9.07
CA PRO A 177 -14.33 -15.16 -7.99
C PRO A 177 -14.03 -16.42 -7.17
N THR A 178 -14.98 -17.35 -7.08
CA THR A 178 -14.82 -18.58 -6.29
C THR A 178 -14.23 -19.75 -7.09
N LEU A 179 -14.04 -19.57 -8.39
CA LEU A 179 -13.48 -20.57 -9.29
C LEU A 179 -12.55 -19.92 -10.31
N PRO A 180 -11.35 -19.48 -9.91
CA PRO A 180 -10.37 -18.89 -10.80
C PRO A 180 -10.03 -19.83 -11.96
N ASN A 181 -9.83 -19.29 -13.16
CA ASN A 181 -9.49 -20.05 -14.35
C ASN A 181 -8.17 -19.54 -14.94
N LEU A 182 -7.17 -20.40 -15.08
CA LEU A 182 -5.88 -20.08 -15.68
C LEU A 182 -6.10 -19.64 -17.14
N ILE A 183 -5.64 -18.44 -17.48
CA ILE A 183 -5.76 -17.87 -18.84
C ILE A 183 -4.40 -17.64 -19.49
N TYR A 184 -3.34 -17.49 -18.70
CA TYR A 184 -1.99 -17.32 -19.22
C TYR A 184 -0.92 -17.72 -18.21
N THR A 185 0.22 -18.21 -18.73
CA THR A 185 1.45 -18.50 -17.98
C THR A 185 2.58 -17.69 -18.58
N TYR A 186 3.18 -16.80 -17.79
CA TYR A 186 4.33 -15.99 -18.17
C TYR A 186 5.63 -16.61 -17.69
N ASN A 187 6.58 -16.82 -18.61
CA ASN A 187 7.90 -17.45 -18.34
C ASN A 187 9.03 -16.78 -19.13
N GLU A 188 8.87 -15.51 -19.52
CA GLU A 188 9.91 -14.77 -20.25
C GLU A 188 11.09 -14.34 -19.34
N VAL A 189 10.92 -14.49 -18.02
CA VAL A 189 11.93 -14.27 -16.99
C VAL A 189 12.05 -15.51 -16.12
N GLY A 190 13.15 -15.61 -15.35
CA GLY A 190 13.34 -16.74 -14.44
C GLY A 190 12.38 -16.71 -13.25
N HIS A 191 11.93 -15.50 -12.86
CA HIS A 191 11.16 -15.28 -11.65
C HIS A 191 10.47 -13.89 -11.70
N VAL A 192 9.18 -13.83 -11.41
CA VAL A 192 8.47 -12.60 -11.03
C VAL A 192 8.28 -12.69 -9.53
N HIS A 193 8.92 -11.78 -8.79
CA HIS A 193 8.83 -11.76 -7.33
C HIS A 193 7.52 -11.12 -6.88
N ASP A 194 7.20 -9.95 -7.43
CA ASP A 194 6.00 -9.19 -7.13
C ASP A 194 5.47 -8.48 -8.39
N ALA A 195 4.19 -8.18 -8.41
CA ALA A 195 3.53 -7.48 -9.51
C ALA A 195 2.53 -6.44 -8.98
N TYR A 196 2.61 -5.24 -9.50
CA TYR A 196 1.51 -4.27 -9.42
C TYR A 196 0.80 -4.21 -10.77
N VAL A 197 -0.53 -4.31 -10.79
CA VAL A 197 -1.28 -4.31 -12.05
C VAL A 197 -2.43 -3.31 -12.01
N ARG A 198 -2.58 -2.53 -13.08
CA ARG A 198 -3.70 -1.60 -13.25
C ARG A 198 -4.20 -1.63 -14.69
N ASN A 199 -5.48 -1.96 -14.90
CA ASN A 199 -6.11 -2.01 -16.20
C ASN A 199 -5.31 -2.86 -17.20
N ASP A 200 -4.92 -4.07 -16.79
CA ASP A 200 -4.11 -5.01 -17.57
C ASP A 200 -2.67 -4.56 -17.89
N THR A 201 -2.23 -3.40 -17.43
CA THR A 201 -0.82 -3.01 -17.48
C THR A 201 -0.14 -3.48 -16.19
N ALA A 202 0.79 -4.42 -16.33
CA ALA A 202 1.50 -5.03 -15.22
C ALA A 202 2.91 -4.47 -15.09
N TYR A 203 3.27 -4.05 -13.89
CA TYR A 203 4.58 -3.60 -13.46
C TYR A 203 5.21 -4.75 -12.67
N LEU A 204 6.15 -5.45 -13.28
CA LEU A 204 6.70 -6.70 -12.77
C LEU A 204 8.08 -6.48 -12.15
N ASN A 205 8.23 -6.85 -10.89
CA ASN A 205 9.49 -6.88 -10.17
C ASN A 205 10.07 -8.30 -10.29
N CYS A 206 11.14 -8.46 -11.10
CA CYS A 206 11.57 -9.78 -11.56
C CYS A 206 12.88 -10.26 -10.90
N GLY A 207 13.14 -9.87 -9.65
CA GLY A 207 14.34 -10.25 -8.94
C GLY A 207 15.61 -9.87 -9.71
N ASN A 208 16.47 -10.84 -10.01
CA ASN A 208 17.73 -10.60 -10.75
C ASN A 208 17.53 -10.26 -12.24
N ASP A 209 16.31 -10.43 -12.78
CA ASP A 209 15.98 -10.10 -14.17
C ASP A 209 15.50 -8.63 -14.31
N GLY A 210 15.46 -7.87 -13.20
CA GLY A 210 15.16 -6.46 -13.16
C GLY A 210 13.65 -6.15 -13.27
N PHE A 211 13.31 -4.97 -13.73
CA PHE A 211 11.94 -4.44 -13.79
C PHE A 211 11.40 -4.51 -15.22
N ARG A 212 10.08 -4.83 -15.38
CA ARG A 212 9.39 -4.88 -16.67
C ARG A 212 8.00 -4.29 -16.57
N ILE A 213 7.54 -3.64 -17.65
CA ILE A 213 6.15 -3.22 -17.82
C ILE A 213 5.58 -4.00 -19.00
N MET A 214 4.45 -4.69 -18.74
CA MET A 214 3.82 -5.61 -19.68
C MET A 214 2.36 -5.23 -19.90
N ASP A 215 1.88 -5.34 -21.16
CA ASP A 215 0.47 -5.20 -21.52
C ASP A 215 -0.19 -6.58 -21.62
N PHE A 216 -1.16 -6.86 -20.76
CA PHE A 216 -1.97 -8.09 -20.71
C PHE A 216 -3.40 -7.90 -21.26
N HIS A 217 -3.70 -6.75 -21.85
CA HIS A 217 -5.06 -6.36 -22.28
C HIS A 217 -5.72 -7.37 -23.23
N TYR A 218 -4.95 -8.07 -24.04
CA TYR A 218 -5.48 -8.92 -25.11
C TYR A 218 -5.73 -10.38 -24.71
N LEU A 219 -5.52 -10.76 -23.45
CA LEU A 219 -5.66 -12.16 -23.02
C LEU A 219 -7.09 -12.70 -23.09
N ASP A 220 -8.09 -11.87 -22.80
CA ASP A 220 -9.52 -12.28 -22.70
C ASP A 220 -10.31 -11.96 -23.96
N LEU A 221 -9.68 -11.35 -24.97
CA LEU A 221 -10.38 -10.93 -26.19
C LEU A 221 -10.47 -12.07 -27.21
N PRO A 222 -11.50 -12.06 -28.09
CA PRO A 222 -11.56 -12.99 -29.21
C PRO A 222 -10.30 -12.89 -30.07
N GLY A 223 -9.52 -13.97 -30.16
CA GLY A 223 -8.22 -13.99 -30.84
C GLY A 223 -7.08 -13.60 -29.89
N ALA A 224 -7.19 -14.00 -28.62
CA ALA A 224 -6.19 -13.76 -27.57
C ALA A 224 -4.76 -13.77 -28.08
N MET A 225 -3.98 -12.76 -27.72
CA MET A 225 -2.56 -12.62 -28.04
C MET A 225 -1.72 -12.72 -26.76
N ALA A 226 -0.47 -13.14 -26.93
CA ALA A 226 0.49 -13.09 -25.84
C ALA A 226 0.69 -11.66 -25.35
N PRO A 227 0.98 -11.43 -24.05
CA PRO A 227 1.32 -10.11 -23.52
C PRO A 227 2.48 -9.47 -24.27
N ILE A 228 2.47 -8.14 -24.30
CA ILE A 228 3.48 -7.34 -25.00
C ILE A 228 4.35 -6.65 -23.94
N GLU A 229 5.67 -6.84 -24.03
CA GLU A 229 6.59 -6.02 -23.23
C GLU A 229 6.58 -4.60 -23.78
N LEU A 230 6.14 -3.65 -22.92
CA LEU A 230 6.12 -2.23 -23.25
C LEU A 230 7.50 -1.62 -23.03
N THR A 231 8.15 -2.03 -21.94
CA THR A 231 9.52 -1.60 -21.60
C THR A 231 10.13 -2.48 -20.51
N SER A 232 11.45 -2.38 -20.36
CA SER A 232 12.20 -3.01 -19.27
C SER A 232 13.33 -2.14 -18.78
N LEU A 233 13.66 -2.24 -17.48
CA LEU A 233 14.76 -1.53 -16.84
C LEU A 233 15.61 -2.55 -16.05
N THR A 234 16.77 -2.91 -16.60
CA THR A 234 17.68 -3.91 -16.03
C THR A 234 19.01 -3.32 -15.55
N SER A 235 19.22 -2.01 -15.78
CA SER A 235 20.42 -1.30 -15.38
C SER A 235 20.02 0.07 -14.84
N TYR A 236 20.19 0.25 -13.52
CA TYR A 236 19.82 1.46 -12.78
C TYR A 236 20.73 1.59 -11.54
N PRO A 237 20.76 2.73 -10.86
CA PRO A 237 21.54 2.89 -9.61
C PRO A 237 21.16 1.84 -8.56
N ASP A 238 22.14 1.20 -7.94
CA ASP A 238 21.95 0.12 -6.96
C ASP A 238 20.97 -0.97 -7.46
N ALA A 239 21.17 -1.43 -8.69
CA ALA A 239 20.42 -2.55 -9.25
C ALA A 239 20.80 -3.84 -8.49
N GLY A 240 19.80 -4.42 -7.83
CA GLY A 240 19.93 -5.62 -7.01
C GLY A 240 18.84 -6.62 -7.26
N TYR A 241 18.32 -7.20 -6.18
CA TYR A 241 17.16 -8.08 -6.25
C TYR A 241 15.90 -7.24 -6.30
N ASN A 242 15.38 -7.01 -7.52
CA ASN A 242 14.19 -6.21 -7.78
C ASN A 242 12.96 -6.87 -7.16
N HIS A 243 12.48 -6.33 -6.04
CA HIS A 243 11.61 -7.01 -5.11
C HIS A 243 10.14 -6.64 -5.28
N SER A 244 9.80 -5.40 -5.06
CA SER A 244 8.42 -4.92 -5.04
C SER A 244 8.32 -3.48 -5.52
N GLY A 245 7.09 -2.97 -5.67
CA GLY A 245 6.86 -1.60 -6.03
C GLY A 245 5.39 -1.23 -6.19
N TRP A 246 5.13 0.06 -6.38
CA TRP A 246 3.77 0.59 -6.47
C TRP A 246 3.67 1.77 -7.42
N LEU A 247 2.57 1.85 -8.18
CA LEU A 247 2.29 2.93 -9.12
C LEU A 247 1.49 4.05 -8.43
N SER A 248 1.83 5.31 -8.71
CA SER A 248 1.07 6.48 -8.25
C SER A 248 -0.37 6.49 -8.79
N ASP A 249 -1.26 7.23 -8.12
CA ASP A 249 -2.67 7.32 -8.51
C ASP A 249 -2.84 7.87 -9.93
N ASP A 250 -2.00 8.83 -10.33
CA ASP A 250 -2.00 9.43 -11.68
C ASP A 250 -1.30 8.57 -12.74
N GLY A 251 -0.58 7.51 -12.33
CA GLY A 251 0.08 6.58 -13.23
C GLY A 251 1.43 7.06 -13.78
N THR A 252 1.98 8.15 -13.29
CA THR A 252 3.21 8.76 -13.83
C THR A 252 4.48 8.32 -13.10
N ILE A 253 4.35 7.92 -11.83
CA ILE A 253 5.47 7.56 -10.95
C ILE A 253 5.31 6.12 -10.48
N TYR A 254 6.40 5.35 -10.55
CA TYR A 254 6.51 4.03 -9.93
C TYR A 254 7.61 4.03 -8.89
N VAL A 255 7.30 3.61 -7.68
CA VAL A 255 8.31 3.36 -6.65
C VAL A 255 8.78 1.92 -6.75
N MET A 256 10.09 1.73 -6.82
CA MET A 256 10.71 0.43 -7.01
C MET A 256 11.70 0.15 -5.88
N LEU A 257 11.63 -1.04 -5.33
CA LEU A 257 12.40 -1.50 -4.18
C LEU A 257 13.28 -2.69 -4.58
N ASP A 258 14.55 -2.63 -4.21
CA ASP A 258 15.48 -3.75 -4.30
C ASP A 258 15.78 -4.27 -2.89
N GLU A 259 15.53 -5.54 -2.64
CA GLU A 259 15.68 -6.18 -1.32
C GLU A 259 17.14 -6.56 -1.06
N ASN A 260 17.98 -5.53 -0.96
CA ASN A 260 19.38 -5.67 -0.64
C ASN A 260 19.78 -4.69 0.47
N HIS A 261 20.53 -5.17 1.45
CA HIS A 261 21.04 -4.31 2.51
C HIS A 261 21.85 -3.13 1.97
N GLY A 262 21.46 -1.93 2.38
CA GLY A 262 22.14 -0.68 2.02
C GLY A 262 21.76 -0.14 0.63
N TYR A 263 20.78 -0.74 -0.06
CA TYR A 263 20.31 -0.23 -1.34
C TYR A 263 19.18 0.78 -1.14
N ASP A 264 19.18 1.80 -1.99
CA ASP A 264 18.22 2.89 -1.94
C ASP A 264 16.88 2.47 -2.59
N VAL A 265 15.79 3.05 -2.14
CA VAL A 265 14.49 3.09 -2.82
C VAL A 265 14.63 3.95 -4.07
N LYS A 266 14.02 3.54 -5.19
CA LYS A 266 14.03 4.28 -6.46
C LYS A 266 12.65 4.84 -6.77
N ILE A 267 12.60 6.08 -7.22
CA ILE A 267 11.41 6.65 -7.86
C ILE A 267 11.67 6.70 -9.36
N LEU A 268 10.78 6.07 -10.12
CA LEU A 268 10.81 6.05 -11.57
C LEU A 268 9.76 7.00 -12.15
N ASP A 269 10.13 7.75 -13.17
CA ASP A 269 9.20 8.38 -14.10
C ASP A 269 8.82 7.31 -15.15
N VAL A 270 7.53 6.97 -15.21
CA VAL A 270 6.97 5.95 -16.10
C VAL A 270 5.87 6.53 -17.00
N ASP A 271 5.76 7.85 -17.12
CA ASP A 271 4.78 8.53 -18.00
C ASP A 271 4.99 8.20 -19.49
N ASP A 272 6.26 8.04 -19.91
CA ASP A 272 6.61 7.57 -21.26
C ASP A 272 7.36 6.24 -21.19
N PHE A 273 6.69 5.15 -21.54
CA PHE A 273 7.30 3.80 -21.57
C PHE A 273 8.47 3.66 -22.54
N ASN A 274 8.64 4.56 -23.51
CA ASN A 274 9.83 4.56 -24.36
C ASN A 274 11.05 5.19 -23.69
N ASN A 275 10.88 5.86 -22.55
CA ASN A 275 11.94 6.59 -21.87
C ASN A 275 11.75 6.61 -20.34
N ILE A 276 11.59 5.44 -19.71
CA ILE A 276 11.52 5.38 -18.25
C ILE A 276 12.87 5.78 -17.62
N THR A 277 12.84 6.59 -16.57
CA THR A 277 14.03 7.11 -15.91
C THR A 277 13.94 7.02 -14.39
N VAL A 278 15.09 6.85 -13.72
CA VAL A 278 15.19 7.00 -12.27
C VAL A 278 15.25 8.48 -11.94
N VAL A 279 14.22 9.02 -11.30
CA VAL A 279 14.10 10.43 -10.92
C VAL A 279 14.93 10.71 -9.68
N SER A 280 14.87 9.85 -8.69
CA SER A 280 15.61 9.97 -7.43
C SER A 280 15.84 8.61 -6.78
N THR A 281 16.83 8.60 -5.88
CA THR A 281 17.08 7.49 -4.94
C THR A 281 17.19 8.03 -3.53
N PHE A 282 16.73 7.27 -2.54
CA PHE A 282 16.75 7.68 -1.14
C PHE A 282 16.59 6.45 -0.23
N ASN A 283 16.86 6.63 1.06
CA ASN A 283 16.69 5.60 2.08
C ASN A 283 16.18 6.20 3.40
N SER A 284 16.01 5.36 4.43
CA SER A 284 15.55 5.78 5.76
C SER A 284 16.49 6.75 6.47
N GLY A 285 17.75 6.82 6.09
CA GLY A 285 18.78 7.64 6.75
C GLY A 285 19.22 7.14 8.13
N THR A 286 18.72 5.98 8.59
CA THR A 286 19.01 5.46 9.93
C THR A 286 20.30 4.68 10.01
N ASN A 287 20.58 3.86 9.00
CA ASN A 287 21.74 2.98 8.97
C ASN A 287 22.17 2.70 7.51
N SER A 288 23.48 2.56 7.29
CA SER A 288 24.01 2.23 5.96
C SER A 288 23.65 0.81 5.47
N GLN A 289 23.04 -0.02 6.30
CA GLN A 289 22.56 -1.37 5.97
C GLN A 289 21.04 -1.46 6.05
N CYS A 290 20.34 -0.31 6.08
CA CYS A 290 18.89 -0.28 6.03
C CYS A 290 18.37 -0.92 4.73
N MET A 291 17.15 -1.48 4.77
CA MET A 291 16.57 -2.21 3.63
C MET A 291 15.06 -2.06 3.66
N ALA A 292 14.50 -1.50 2.59
CA ALA A 292 13.06 -1.48 2.39
C ALA A 292 12.55 -2.85 1.93
N HIS A 293 11.34 -3.22 2.33
CA HIS A 293 10.67 -4.46 1.93
C HIS A 293 9.50 -4.18 0.98
N ASN A 294 8.40 -3.62 1.48
CA ASN A 294 7.23 -3.28 0.68
C ASN A 294 6.92 -1.79 0.74
N GLY A 295 6.29 -1.28 -0.32
CA GLY A 295 5.93 0.12 -0.40
C GLY A 295 4.61 0.34 -1.14
N ILE A 296 3.76 1.22 -0.60
CA ILE A 296 2.47 1.59 -1.17
C ILE A 296 2.38 3.10 -1.27
N ILE A 297 1.99 3.61 -2.45
CA ILE A 297 1.69 5.02 -2.66
C ILE A 297 0.20 5.26 -2.43
N LYS A 298 -0.12 6.31 -1.68
CA LYS A 298 -1.49 6.84 -1.55
C LYS A 298 -1.44 8.37 -1.60
N GLY A 299 -2.00 8.94 -2.64
CA GLY A 299 -1.84 10.36 -2.94
C GLY A 299 -0.38 10.74 -3.12
N ASP A 300 0.06 11.79 -2.44
CA ASP A 300 1.44 12.27 -2.48
C ASP A 300 2.35 11.59 -1.42
N LEU A 301 1.87 10.54 -0.74
CA LEU A 301 2.62 9.86 0.31
C LEU A 301 3.00 8.43 -0.08
N LEU A 302 4.25 8.10 0.19
CA LEU A 302 4.79 6.75 0.08
C LEU A 302 4.95 6.16 1.47
N TYR A 303 4.31 5.03 1.70
CA TYR A 303 4.36 4.24 2.92
C TYR A 303 5.27 3.04 2.70
N LEU A 304 6.30 2.90 3.51
CA LEU A 304 7.31 1.84 3.39
C LEU A 304 7.36 1.01 4.68
N SER A 305 7.22 -0.30 4.55
CA SER A 305 7.73 -1.23 5.56
C SER A 305 9.22 -1.41 5.34
N TYR A 306 10.02 -1.01 6.34
CA TYR A 306 11.46 -0.83 6.17
C TYR A 306 12.27 -1.78 7.07
N TYR A 307 11.84 -3.02 7.18
CA TYR A 307 12.43 -4.05 8.05
C TYR A 307 12.81 -3.49 9.43
N HIS A 308 14.11 -3.48 9.77
CA HIS A 308 14.63 -3.03 11.07
C HIS A 308 14.26 -1.58 11.43
N ASP A 309 13.93 -0.77 10.45
CA ASP A 309 13.57 0.63 10.68
C ASP A 309 12.06 0.84 10.89
N GLY A 310 11.24 -0.22 10.78
CA GLY A 310 9.80 -0.12 10.99
C GLY A 310 9.06 0.57 9.83
N LEU A 311 8.02 1.33 10.15
CA LEU A 311 7.29 2.15 9.17
C LEU A 311 8.06 3.43 8.87
N ARG A 312 8.18 3.77 7.58
CA ARG A 312 8.70 5.06 7.09
C ARG A 312 7.71 5.66 6.10
N ILE A 313 7.37 6.94 6.25
CA ILE A 313 6.45 7.65 5.33
C ILE A 313 7.18 8.84 4.75
N PHE A 314 7.17 8.92 3.42
CA PHE A 314 7.79 10.01 2.67
C PHE A 314 6.74 10.79 1.88
N ASP A 315 6.84 12.11 1.90
CA ASP A 315 6.19 12.99 0.95
C ASP A 315 6.98 12.92 -0.38
N ILE A 316 6.31 12.48 -1.42
CA ILE A 316 6.84 12.34 -2.79
C ILE A 316 6.12 13.28 -3.77
N SER A 317 5.45 14.32 -3.28
CA SER A 317 4.79 15.34 -4.11
C SER A 317 5.77 16.02 -5.09
N ASP A 318 7.05 16.13 -4.70
CA ASP A 318 8.17 16.33 -5.62
C ASP A 318 8.98 15.02 -5.67
N PRO A 319 8.80 14.19 -6.71
CA PRO A 319 9.48 12.90 -6.79
C PRO A 319 11.00 13.00 -6.92
N SER A 320 11.54 14.20 -7.22
CA SER A 320 12.98 14.43 -7.27
C SER A 320 13.61 14.65 -5.89
N THR A 321 12.80 14.99 -4.89
CA THR A 321 13.26 15.31 -3.52
C THR A 321 12.33 14.73 -2.46
N PRO A 322 12.24 13.39 -2.29
CA PRO A 322 11.44 12.76 -1.26
C PRO A 322 11.81 13.23 0.14
N ILE A 323 10.80 13.55 0.97
CA ILE A 323 11.00 14.05 2.33
C ILE A 323 10.33 13.11 3.33
N GLN A 324 11.10 12.56 4.29
CA GLN A 324 10.50 11.76 5.36
C GLN A 324 9.65 12.65 6.28
N VAL A 325 8.36 12.34 6.38
CA VAL A 325 7.36 13.12 7.14
C VAL A 325 6.86 12.41 8.38
N SER A 326 6.97 11.08 8.41
CA SER A 326 6.54 10.27 9.56
C SER A 326 7.36 8.99 9.65
N TYR A 327 7.48 8.45 10.85
CA TYR A 327 8.00 7.10 11.08
C TYR A 327 7.57 6.53 12.43
N TYR A 328 7.55 5.19 12.49
CA TYR A 328 7.35 4.43 13.73
C TYR A 328 8.22 3.17 13.71
N ASP A 329 9.13 3.03 14.67
CA ASP A 329 9.99 1.86 14.79
C ASP A 329 9.20 0.73 15.47
N THR A 330 8.92 -0.34 14.74
CA THR A 330 8.20 -1.52 15.27
C THR A 330 9.15 -2.53 15.92
N TYR A 331 10.43 -2.47 15.59
CA TYR A 331 11.46 -3.39 16.03
C TYR A 331 12.68 -2.64 16.54
N ALA A 332 13.21 -3.01 17.71
CA ALA A 332 14.40 -2.40 18.31
C ALA A 332 15.63 -3.28 18.04
N PRO A 333 16.35 -3.09 16.92
CA PRO A 333 17.40 -4.01 16.52
C PRO A 333 18.70 -3.84 17.28
N ALA A 334 19.35 -4.97 17.58
CA ALA A 334 20.75 -4.98 17.99
C ALA A 334 21.71 -4.93 16.79
N SER A 335 21.27 -5.37 15.61
CA SER A 335 22.06 -5.35 14.36
C SER A 335 21.14 -5.36 13.13
N TYR A 336 21.62 -4.85 12.00
CA TYR A 336 20.96 -4.84 10.70
C TYR A 336 21.33 -6.09 9.85
N SER A 337 21.67 -7.18 10.46
CA SER A 337 21.92 -8.44 9.76
C SER A 337 20.63 -9.24 9.65
N SER A 338 20.44 -9.93 8.50
CA SER A 338 19.26 -10.77 8.23
C SER A 338 17.96 -9.94 8.02
N TYR A 339 16.83 -10.61 7.96
CA TYR A 339 15.50 -10.06 7.69
C TYR A 339 14.71 -10.05 8.99
N LYS A 340 14.42 -8.86 9.53
CA LYS A 340 13.69 -8.67 10.78
C LYS A 340 12.99 -7.31 10.79
N GLY A 341 11.87 -7.23 11.51
CA GLY A 341 11.12 -5.99 11.68
C GLY A 341 9.93 -5.88 10.73
N ALA A 342 9.61 -4.66 10.27
CA ALA A 342 8.42 -4.40 9.46
C ALA A 342 8.47 -5.11 8.12
N TRP A 343 7.39 -5.87 7.82
CA TRP A 343 7.24 -6.68 6.61
C TRP A 343 6.25 -6.05 5.64
N GLY A 344 4.99 -5.87 6.03
CA GLY A 344 3.91 -5.32 5.24
C GLY A 344 3.43 -3.96 5.74
N VAL A 345 2.81 -3.20 4.86
CA VAL A 345 2.14 -1.93 5.17
C VAL A 345 0.87 -1.80 4.34
N TYR A 346 -0.23 -1.32 4.95
CA TYR A 346 -1.48 -1.07 4.24
C TYR A 346 -2.10 0.26 4.67
N PRO A 347 -2.13 1.29 3.80
CA PRO A 347 -2.58 2.65 4.15
C PRO A 347 -4.02 2.97 3.71
N TYR A 348 -4.77 2.03 3.12
CA TYR A 348 -6.05 2.35 2.46
C TYR A 348 -7.28 2.19 3.35
N LEU A 349 -7.16 1.97 4.66
CA LEU A 349 -8.33 2.01 5.53
C LEU A 349 -9.04 3.36 5.42
N PRO A 350 -10.38 3.41 5.37
CA PRO A 350 -11.15 4.65 5.28
C PRO A 350 -10.94 5.62 6.45
N SER A 351 -10.64 5.11 7.66
CA SER A 351 -10.26 5.92 8.81
C SER A 351 -8.96 6.71 8.60
N GLY A 352 -8.10 6.28 7.65
CA GLY A 352 -6.75 6.78 7.47
C GLY A 352 -5.72 6.13 8.38
N ASN A 353 -6.12 5.20 9.24
CA ASN A 353 -5.19 4.40 10.04
C ASN A 353 -4.35 3.49 9.15
N ILE A 354 -3.11 3.26 9.55
CA ILE A 354 -2.14 2.45 8.83
C ILE A 354 -1.99 1.10 9.52
N ILE A 355 -2.11 0.03 8.76
CA ILE A 355 -1.76 -1.32 9.22
C ILE A 355 -0.29 -1.55 8.91
N VAL A 356 0.46 -2.07 9.87
CA VAL A 356 1.83 -2.55 9.67
C VAL A 356 1.95 -3.94 10.30
N SER A 357 2.55 -4.86 9.57
CA SER A 357 3.00 -6.14 10.14
C SER A 357 4.49 -6.09 10.41
N ASP A 358 4.89 -6.66 11.54
CA ASP A 358 6.28 -6.84 11.92
C ASP A 358 6.54 -8.33 12.14
N MET A 359 7.63 -8.83 11.58
CA MET A 359 7.98 -10.25 11.53
C MET A 359 8.01 -10.91 12.92
N GLN A 360 8.44 -10.17 13.94
CA GLN A 360 8.64 -10.67 15.31
C GLN A 360 7.60 -10.16 16.30
N THR A 361 7.10 -8.94 16.12
CA THR A 361 6.30 -8.23 17.13
C THR A 361 4.83 -8.05 16.74
N GLY A 362 4.42 -8.49 15.53
CA GLY A 362 3.03 -8.69 15.15
C GLY A 362 2.36 -7.53 14.42
N LEU A 363 1.08 -7.33 14.71
CA LEU A 363 0.22 -6.35 14.08
C LEU A 363 0.30 -5.00 14.79
N TYR A 364 0.43 -3.94 14.01
CA TYR A 364 0.35 -2.56 14.47
C TYR A 364 -0.75 -1.80 13.73
N ILE A 365 -1.56 -1.05 14.47
CA ILE A 365 -2.47 -0.04 13.93
C ILE A 365 -1.96 1.31 14.38
N LEU A 366 -1.62 2.16 13.42
CA LEU A 366 -0.97 3.44 13.65
C LEU A 366 -1.85 4.58 13.12
N ASP A 367 -1.93 5.67 13.89
CA ASP A 367 -2.38 6.98 13.40
C ASP A 367 -1.14 7.78 13.00
N CYS A 368 -1.00 8.02 11.71
CA CYS A 368 0.07 8.82 11.14
C CYS A 368 -0.47 10.13 10.56
N SER A 369 -1.57 10.66 11.14
CA SER A 369 -2.11 11.96 10.75
C SER A 369 -1.00 13.00 10.91
N LEU A 370 -0.52 13.49 9.78
CA LEU A 370 0.46 14.57 9.78
C LEU A 370 -0.17 15.77 10.50
N PRO A 371 0.53 16.40 11.48
CA PRO A 371 0.00 17.60 12.10
C PRO A 371 -0.27 18.62 10.99
N ILE A 372 -1.49 19.14 10.94
CA ILE A 372 -1.90 20.23 10.03
C ILE A 372 -1.15 21.51 10.44
N ASN A 373 0.18 21.45 10.44
CA ASN A 373 1.07 22.59 10.74
C ASN A 373 1.73 23.13 9.48
N SER A 374 1.52 22.52 8.35
CA SER A 374 1.73 23.16 7.06
C SER A 374 0.42 23.83 6.67
N VAL A 375 0.44 25.10 6.43
CA VAL A 375 -0.38 25.64 5.35
C VAL A 375 -0.03 24.73 4.18
N ASP A 376 -0.88 23.75 3.90
CA ASP A 376 -0.70 22.88 2.76
C ASP A 376 -0.28 23.75 1.60
N ASN A 377 0.87 23.45 1.01
CA ASN A 377 1.05 23.73 -0.39
C ASN A 377 0.02 22.82 -1.08
N ILE A 378 -1.24 23.28 -1.04
CA ILE A 378 -2.28 22.76 -1.90
C ILE A 378 -1.64 22.84 -3.27
N LYS A 379 -1.24 21.71 -3.84
CA LYS A 379 -1.03 21.63 -5.28
C LYS A 379 -2.33 22.16 -5.85
N ILE A 380 -2.28 23.41 -6.26
CA ILE A 380 -3.36 24.03 -6.98
C ILE A 380 -3.28 23.44 -8.39
N SER A 381 -3.75 22.20 -8.58
CA SER A 381 -4.49 21.95 -9.79
C SER A 381 -5.78 22.76 -9.63
N SER A 382 -5.65 24.09 -9.57
CA SER A 382 -6.80 24.92 -9.37
C SER A 382 -7.61 24.76 -10.63
N SER A 383 -8.84 24.28 -10.44
CA SER A 383 -9.84 24.35 -11.51
C SER A 383 -10.04 25.79 -12.01
N LEU A 384 -9.30 26.73 -11.44
CA LEU A 384 -9.26 28.15 -11.78
C LEU A 384 -7.94 28.52 -12.48
N SER A 385 -8.01 29.14 -13.65
CA SER A 385 -6.83 29.60 -14.41
C SER A 385 -7.14 30.86 -15.22
N PRO A 386 -6.26 31.89 -15.21
CA PRO A 386 -5.01 31.98 -14.45
C PRO A 386 -5.23 32.15 -12.96
N ASN A 387 -4.25 31.79 -12.15
CA ASN A 387 -4.14 32.06 -10.73
C ASN A 387 -2.65 32.27 -10.41
N PRO A 388 -2.20 33.51 -10.13
CA PRO A 388 -3.00 34.73 -9.92
C PRO A 388 -3.80 35.20 -11.13
N ALA A 389 -4.91 35.93 -10.87
CA ALA A 389 -5.83 36.46 -11.86
C ALA A 389 -5.86 37.99 -11.78
N SER A 390 -5.77 38.67 -12.96
CA SER A 390 -5.92 40.14 -13.04
C SER A 390 -7.38 40.53 -13.12
N ASP A 391 -8.01 40.33 -14.29
CA ASP A 391 -9.36 40.78 -14.57
C ASP A 391 -10.40 39.68 -14.53
N TYR A 392 -10.00 38.44 -14.91
CA TYR A 392 -10.86 37.26 -14.94
C TYR A 392 -10.06 35.99 -14.76
N PHE A 393 -10.77 34.92 -14.43
CA PHE A 393 -10.27 33.54 -14.40
C PHE A 393 -11.30 32.60 -15.04
N LYS A 394 -10.86 31.43 -15.46
CA LYS A 394 -11.71 30.35 -15.98
C LYS A 394 -11.84 29.25 -14.96
N VAL A 395 -13.00 28.62 -14.93
CA VAL A 395 -13.25 27.42 -14.16
C VAL A 395 -13.14 26.21 -15.08
N ARG A 396 -12.34 25.20 -14.70
CA ARG A 396 -12.03 23.99 -15.50
C ARG A 396 -12.74 22.74 -15.00
N THR A 397 -13.90 22.88 -14.37
CA THR A 397 -14.68 21.74 -13.88
C THR A 397 -16.09 21.78 -14.43
N ASP A 398 -16.88 20.78 -14.09
CA ASP A 398 -18.34 20.70 -14.31
C ASP A 398 -19.14 21.40 -13.20
N ALA A 399 -18.48 22.22 -12.41
CA ALA A 399 -19.12 22.97 -11.33
C ALA A 399 -20.23 23.88 -11.88
N TYR A 400 -21.33 23.97 -11.12
CA TYR A 400 -22.48 24.80 -11.46
C TYR A 400 -22.39 26.21 -10.87
N LYS A 401 -21.71 26.37 -9.73
CA LYS A 401 -21.63 27.61 -8.98
C LYS A 401 -20.24 27.82 -8.37
N ILE A 402 -19.78 29.08 -8.34
CA ILE A 402 -18.60 29.51 -7.58
C ILE A 402 -18.97 30.54 -6.53
N GLU A 403 -18.40 30.36 -5.35
CA GLU A 403 -18.43 31.33 -4.27
C GLU A 403 -16.99 31.72 -3.90
N ILE A 404 -16.71 33.00 -3.67
CA ILE A 404 -15.41 33.51 -3.22
C ILE A 404 -15.58 34.30 -1.92
N TYR A 405 -14.65 34.04 -1.00
CA TYR A 405 -14.64 34.62 0.34
C TYR A 405 -13.33 35.34 0.60
N ASP A 406 -13.35 36.47 1.29
CA ASP A 406 -12.15 37.09 1.81
C ASP A 406 -11.60 36.29 3.03
N ILE A 407 -10.40 36.67 3.49
CA ILE A 407 -9.72 35.98 4.60
C ILE A 407 -10.48 36.11 5.95
N SER A 408 -11.47 36.99 6.05
CA SER A 408 -12.36 37.10 7.21
C SER A 408 -13.58 36.18 7.12
N GLY A 409 -13.75 35.44 6.02
CA GLY A 409 -14.88 34.55 5.76
C GLY A 409 -16.11 35.27 5.18
N ARG A 410 -16.00 36.53 4.80
CA ARG A 410 -17.09 37.29 4.15
C ARG A 410 -17.13 36.92 2.67
N LYS A 411 -18.31 36.53 2.17
CA LYS A 411 -18.53 36.23 0.76
C LYS A 411 -18.42 37.51 -0.08
N VAL A 412 -17.53 37.55 -1.05
CA VAL A 412 -17.26 38.68 -1.95
C VAL A 412 -17.72 38.40 -3.39
N LEU A 413 -17.94 37.12 -3.77
CA LEU A 413 -18.50 36.74 -5.05
C LEU A 413 -19.41 35.53 -4.88
N ASP A 414 -20.53 35.51 -5.62
CA ASP A 414 -21.49 34.42 -5.69
C ASP A 414 -22.05 34.39 -7.11
N LYS A 415 -21.58 33.45 -7.94
CA LYS A 415 -21.96 33.36 -9.35
C LYS A 415 -22.22 31.92 -9.80
N ASN A 416 -23.26 31.74 -10.60
CA ASN A 416 -23.47 30.51 -11.36
C ASN A 416 -22.52 30.47 -12.56
N ILE A 417 -21.89 29.33 -12.77
CA ILE A 417 -21.00 29.06 -13.90
C ILE A 417 -21.90 28.67 -15.07
N LEU A 418 -22.02 29.56 -16.06
CA LEU A 418 -22.73 29.33 -17.30
C LEU A 418 -21.78 28.78 -18.36
N LEU A 419 -22.26 28.52 -19.59
CA LEU A 419 -21.49 27.98 -20.71
C LEU A 419 -20.23 28.78 -21.09
N GLU A 420 -20.11 30.02 -20.64
CA GLU A 420 -18.89 30.82 -20.75
C GLU A 420 -18.12 30.73 -19.42
N ASN A 421 -17.03 30.00 -19.41
CA ASN A 421 -16.23 29.70 -18.23
C ASN A 421 -15.41 30.91 -17.68
N ASN A 422 -15.56 32.12 -18.24
CA ASN A 422 -14.85 33.31 -17.76
C ASN A 422 -15.63 33.95 -16.62
N ILE A 423 -15.04 33.99 -15.45
CA ILE A 423 -15.58 34.68 -14.26
C ILE A 423 -14.76 35.94 -14.04
N TYR A 424 -15.42 37.10 -14.13
CA TYR A 424 -14.76 38.38 -13.92
C TYR A 424 -14.74 38.69 -12.43
N ARG A 425 -13.63 39.28 -11.96
CA ARG A 425 -13.43 39.63 -10.53
C ARG A 425 -14.27 40.79 -10.05
N ASP A 426 -14.87 41.54 -10.98
CA ASP A 426 -15.71 42.73 -10.71
C ASP A 426 -14.96 43.76 -9.81
N ASN A 427 -15.49 44.06 -8.62
CA ASN A 427 -14.90 45.01 -7.67
C ASN A 427 -14.09 44.36 -6.54
N ILE A 428 -13.61 43.13 -6.74
CA ILE A 428 -12.75 42.43 -5.76
C ILE A 428 -11.35 43.05 -5.81
N SER A 429 -10.83 43.50 -4.67
CA SER A 429 -9.48 44.08 -4.57
C SER A 429 -8.40 43.05 -4.75
N ASP A 430 -7.15 43.49 -5.04
CA ASP A 430 -5.99 42.63 -5.03
C ASP A 430 -5.84 41.98 -3.66
N GLY A 431 -5.44 40.71 -3.65
CA GLY A 431 -5.25 39.94 -2.42
C GLY A 431 -5.55 38.45 -2.56
N LEU A 432 -5.43 37.75 -1.43
CA LEU A 432 -5.72 36.33 -1.29
C LEU A 432 -7.17 36.10 -0.88
N TYR A 433 -7.84 35.17 -1.58
CA TYR A 433 -9.24 34.78 -1.36
C TYR A 433 -9.35 33.26 -1.33
N ILE A 434 -10.45 32.78 -0.73
CA ILE A 434 -10.82 31.34 -0.71
C ILE A 434 -12.03 31.18 -1.63
N TYR A 435 -11.99 30.20 -2.54
CA TYR A 435 -13.13 29.85 -3.38
C TYR A 435 -13.74 28.50 -2.99
N ARG A 436 -15.01 28.31 -3.36
CA ARG A 436 -15.72 27.03 -3.33
C ARG A 436 -16.44 26.84 -4.66
N LEU A 437 -16.31 25.64 -5.22
CA LEU A 437 -17.06 25.19 -6.39
C LEU A 437 -18.18 24.25 -5.93
N LEU A 438 -19.39 24.48 -6.39
CA LEU A 438 -20.57 23.77 -5.97
C LEU A 438 -21.29 23.13 -7.18
N ASN A 439 -21.92 21.97 -6.98
CA ASN A 439 -22.82 21.36 -7.95
C ASN A 439 -24.22 22.03 -7.92
N LYS A 440 -25.17 21.55 -8.73
CA LYS A 440 -26.53 22.08 -8.79
C LYS A 440 -27.32 21.94 -7.49
N GLU A 441 -26.96 20.96 -6.69
CA GLU A 441 -27.57 20.65 -5.39
C GLU A 441 -26.90 21.44 -4.24
N ASN A 442 -25.96 22.34 -4.55
CA ASN A 442 -25.11 23.10 -3.60
C ASN A 442 -24.17 22.22 -2.75
N ASN A 443 -23.85 21.00 -3.18
CA ASN A 443 -22.78 20.24 -2.56
C ASN A 443 -21.43 20.77 -3.06
N GLU A 444 -20.46 20.82 -2.15
CA GLU A 444 -19.10 21.25 -2.47
C GLU A 444 -18.40 20.19 -3.31
N LEU A 445 -17.84 20.62 -4.45
CA LEU A 445 -17.02 19.79 -5.34
C LEU A 445 -15.53 20.02 -5.10
N GLU A 446 -15.17 21.30 -4.83
CA GLU A 446 -13.78 21.72 -4.65
C GLU A 446 -13.75 23.02 -3.85
N ASN A 447 -12.69 23.21 -3.07
CA ASN A 447 -12.33 24.51 -2.51
C ASN A 447 -10.83 24.77 -2.72
N GLY A 448 -10.43 26.04 -2.66
CA GLY A 448 -9.04 26.41 -2.86
C GLY A 448 -8.80 27.89 -2.68
N LYS A 449 -7.62 28.34 -3.10
CA LYS A 449 -7.18 29.73 -2.99
C LYS A 449 -7.11 30.35 -4.38
N ILE A 450 -7.54 31.61 -4.49
CA ILE A 450 -7.33 32.44 -5.67
C ILE A 450 -6.67 33.75 -5.24
N ILE A 451 -5.70 34.21 -6.02
CA ILE A 451 -5.01 35.48 -5.82
C ILE A 451 -5.45 36.40 -6.95
N PHE A 452 -5.87 37.61 -6.57
CA PHE A 452 -6.10 38.72 -7.52
C PHE A 452 -4.95 39.73 -7.43
N GLU A 453 -4.45 40.16 -8.61
CA GLU A 453 -3.36 41.13 -8.77
C GLU A 453 -3.60 42.10 -9.94
#